data_f22015b0e879ed62b2c1c832040bb005
#
_entry.id   f22015b0e879ed62b2c1c832040bb005
#
_cell.length_a   1.000
_cell.length_b   1.000
_cell.length_c   1.000
_cell.angle_alpha   90.00
_cell.angle_beta   90.00
_cell.angle_gamma   90.00
#
_symmetry.space_group_name_H-M   'P 1'
#
loop_
_entity.id
_entity.type
_entity.pdbx_description
1 polymer ?
#
loop_
_entity_poly.entity_id
_entity_poly.type
_entity_poly.pdbx_seq_one_letter_code
_entity_poly.pdbx_strand_id
1 'polypeptide(L)'
;LYIRPFMIATEVGLGVRPSNHATYILIATPASAYFNAAKAVTVWISTEYVRAALGGTGEAKCGGNYAASLLAQKQAAKEGCDQVAYIDAVERKWVEEMGGMNLYFIKGSGKDAKIITPKLTGTLLPGITRDSILTLANDLGYKTEETMISIDDWRDGVASGEITEIFACGTAAVVSPVGSAKSTMGTWVTG
;
A
#
# COMPACT_ATOMS: atom_id res chain seq x y z
N LEU A 1 11.00 18.82 4.70
CA LEU A 1 11.68 18.72 3.41
C LEU A 1 11.28 17.41 2.73
N TYR A 2 10.78 17.47 1.50
CA TYR A 2 10.51 16.29 0.68
C TYR A 2 11.67 16.06 -0.29
N ILE A 3 12.22 14.86 -0.26
CA ILE A 3 13.34 14.45 -1.12
C ILE A 3 12.81 13.45 -2.14
N ARG A 4 13.01 13.75 -3.43
CA ARG A 4 12.59 12.90 -4.54
C ARG A 4 13.77 12.49 -5.40
N PRO A 5 14.33 11.31 -5.16
CA PRO A 5 15.21 10.68 -6.13
C PRO A 5 14.39 10.09 -7.28
N PHE A 6 14.87 10.24 -8.50
CA PHE A 6 14.28 9.56 -9.66
C PHE A 6 15.31 9.37 -10.76
N MET A 7 15.00 8.46 -11.66
CA MET A 7 15.87 8.12 -12.78
C MET A 7 15.05 8.10 -14.07
N ILE A 8 15.63 8.62 -15.15
CA ILE A 8 15.03 8.63 -16.47
C ILE A 8 16.00 8.06 -17.48
N ALA A 9 15.48 7.36 -18.48
CA ALA A 9 16.24 6.95 -19.64
C ALA A 9 16.61 8.18 -20.49
N THR A 10 17.87 8.33 -20.86
CA THR A 10 18.39 9.49 -21.61
C THR A 10 19.07 9.11 -22.91
N GLU A 11 19.05 7.84 -23.28
CA GLU A 11 19.56 7.40 -24.58
C GLU A 11 18.62 7.84 -25.71
N VAL A 12 19.19 8.52 -26.71
CA VAL A 12 18.42 8.94 -27.90
C VAL A 12 18.22 7.77 -28.84
N GLY A 13 16.99 7.52 -29.23
CA GLY A 13 16.64 6.47 -30.17
C GLY A 13 15.14 6.27 -30.34
N LEU A 14 14.76 5.71 -31.49
CA LEU A 14 13.40 5.23 -31.76
C LEU A 14 13.36 3.73 -31.50
N GLY A 15 12.22 3.25 -31.04
CA GLY A 15 11.98 1.82 -30.80
C GLY A 15 11.93 1.46 -29.32
N VAL A 16 11.28 0.34 -29.04
CA VAL A 16 11.07 -0.19 -27.70
C VAL A 16 12.23 -1.10 -27.32
N ARG A 17 13.17 -0.60 -26.55
CA ARG A 17 14.32 -1.35 -26.05
C ARG A 17 14.80 -0.78 -24.71
N PRO A 18 15.50 -1.56 -23.91
CA PRO A 18 16.15 -1.04 -22.71
C PRO A 18 17.16 0.06 -23.09
N SER A 19 17.21 1.12 -22.27
CA SER A 19 18.22 2.16 -22.40
C SER A 19 19.52 1.74 -21.73
N ASN A 20 20.65 2.01 -22.38
CA ASN A 20 21.99 1.83 -21.79
C ASN A 20 22.47 3.05 -21.02
N HIS A 21 21.75 4.18 -21.14
CA HIS A 21 22.08 5.43 -20.47
C HIS A 21 20.88 5.92 -19.67
N ALA A 22 21.14 6.27 -18.42
CA ALA A 22 20.14 6.87 -17.54
C ALA A 22 20.72 8.06 -16.80
N THR A 23 19.88 9.05 -16.53
CA THR A 23 20.23 10.18 -15.65
C THR A 23 19.51 10.01 -14.31
N TYR A 24 20.27 10.00 -13.23
CA TYR A 24 19.74 10.04 -11.86
C TYR A 24 19.66 11.49 -11.39
N ILE A 25 18.51 11.84 -10.83
CA ILE A 25 18.23 13.21 -10.36
C ILE A 25 17.72 13.13 -8.93
N LEU A 26 18.21 14.01 -8.08
CA LEU A 26 17.72 14.21 -6.72
C LEU A 26 17.23 15.65 -6.58
N ILE A 27 15.94 15.81 -6.31
CA ILE A 27 15.36 17.10 -6.00
C ILE A 27 14.88 17.15 -4.55
N ALA A 28 14.90 18.33 -3.97
CA ALA A 28 14.42 18.60 -2.63
C ALA A 28 13.47 19.79 -2.66
N THR A 29 12.34 19.70 -1.97
CA THR A 29 11.33 20.75 -1.89
C THR A 29 10.79 20.90 -0.48
N PRO A 30 10.44 22.10 -0.01
CA PRO A 30 9.64 22.27 1.19
C PRO A 30 8.30 21.53 1.05
N ALA A 31 7.90 20.83 2.08
CA ALA A 31 6.62 20.12 2.09
C ALA A 31 5.99 20.15 3.49
N SER A 32 4.67 20.25 3.52
CA SER A 32 3.85 19.99 4.69
C SER A 32 3.51 18.50 4.80
N ALA A 33 2.74 18.11 5.81
CA ALA A 33 2.24 16.74 5.96
C ALA A 33 1.45 16.28 4.72
N TYR A 34 1.66 15.03 4.30
CA TYR A 34 1.00 14.47 3.12
C TYR A 34 -0.49 14.22 3.36
N PHE A 35 -0.83 13.73 4.55
CA PHE A 35 -2.20 13.60 5.02
C PHE A 35 -2.39 14.44 6.29
N ASN A 36 -3.64 14.79 6.57
CA ASN A 36 -3.98 15.26 7.91
C ASN A 36 -3.84 14.07 8.87
N ALA A 37 -2.77 14.07 9.68
CA ALA A 37 -2.43 12.98 10.60
C ALA A 37 -3.54 12.67 11.63
N ALA A 38 -4.50 13.57 11.79
CA ALA A 38 -5.63 13.39 12.70
C ALA A 38 -6.83 12.68 12.09
N LYS A 39 -6.82 12.39 10.77
CA LYS A 39 -7.97 11.77 10.08
C LYS A 39 -7.57 10.42 9.52
N ALA A 40 -8.28 9.38 9.96
CA ALA A 40 -8.20 8.07 9.33
C ALA A 40 -8.74 8.11 7.88
N VAL A 41 -8.09 7.41 6.97
CA VAL A 41 -8.47 7.36 5.57
C VAL A 41 -9.55 6.31 5.31
N THR A 42 -10.43 6.61 4.36
CA THR A 42 -11.40 5.66 3.81
C THR A 42 -10.83 5.04 2.56
N VAL A 43 -10.89 3.72 2.47
CA VAL A 43 -10.25 2.94 1.42
C VAL A 43 -11.28 2.25 0.54
N TRP A 44 -11.16 2.39 -0.78
CA TRP A 44 -11.89 1.58 -1.77
C TRP A 44 -11.09 0.32 -2.08
N ILE A 45 -11.66 -0.86 -1.87
CA ILE A 45 -11.07 -2.12 -2.30
C ILE A 45 -11.43 -2.35 -3.76
N SER A 46 -10.43 -2.26 -4.63
CA SER A 46 -10.60 -2.45 -6.07
C SER A 46 -10.71 -3.94 -6.40
N THR A 47 -11.89 -4.37 -6.82
CA THR A 47 -12.15 -5.74 -7.31
C THR A 47 -12.08 -5.83 -8.83
N GLU A 48 -12.02 -4.70 -9.53
CA GLU A 48 -12.00 -4.62 -11.00
C GLU A 48 -10.58 -4.37 -11.55
N TYR A 49 -9.88 -3.40 -10.96
CA TYR A 49 -8.56 -3.01 -11.42
C TYR A 49 -7.48 -3.59 -10.51
N VAL A 50 -6.35 -3.96 -11.11
CA VAL A 50 -5.16 -4.41 -10.39
C VAL A 50 -4.05 -3.37 -10.49
N ARG A 51 -3.21 -3.31 -9.46
CA ARG A 51 -2.03 -2.47 -9.44
C ARG A 51 -0.86 -3.09 -10.21
N ALA A 52 -0.69 -4.39 -10.07
CA ALA A 52 0.42 -5.16 -10.60
C ALA A 52 0.02 -6.62 -10.84
N ALA A 53 0.86 -7.35 -11.54
CA ALA A 53 0.72 -8.79 -11.75
C ALA A 53 2.09 -9.48 -11.57
N LEU A 54 2.08 -10.78 -11.30
CA LEU A 54 3.28 -11.60 -11.20
C LEU A 54 4.11 -11.51 -12.50
N GLY A 55 5.41 -11.37 -12.37
CA GLY A 55 6.32 -11.17 -13.49
C GLY A 55 6.30 -9.75 -14.08
N GLY A 56 5.49 -8.85 -13.52
CA GLY A 56 5.45 -7.44 -13.89
C GLY A 56 6.40 -6.57 -13.07
N THR A 57 6.09 -5.30 -12.94
CA THR A 57 6.94 -4.28 -12.30
C THR A 57 6.46 -3.87 -10.90
N GLY A 58 5.60 -4.69 -10.26
CA GLY A 58 4.95 -4.33 -9.00
C GLY A 58 5.91 -4.01 -7.85
N GLU A 59 7.01 -4.74 -7.75
CA GLU A 59 8.05 -4.51 -6.73
C GLU A 59 9.00 -3.36 -7.06
N ALA A 60 8.92 -2.80 -8.27
CA ALA A 60 9.74 -1.67 -8.69
C ALA A 60 9.01 -0.34 -8.49
N LYS A 61 9.76 0.71 -8.12
CA LYS A 61 9.22 2.08 -8.02
C LYS A 61 9.21 2.74 -9.40
N CYS A 62 8.37 2.24 -10.31
CA CYS A 62 8.31 2.74 -11.69
C CYS A 62 7.00 3.47 -12.01
N GLY A 63 7.06 4.46 -12.89
CA GLY A 63 5.91 5.32 -13.23
C GLY A 63 4.73 4.57 -13.82
N GLY A 64 4.95 3.44 -14.51
CA GLY A 64 3.90 2.62 -15.07
C GLY A 64 2.91 2.06 -14.04
N ASN A 65 3.39 1.63 -12.87
CA ASN A 65 2.54 1.15 -11.78
C ASN A 65 1.58 2.24 -11.28
N TYR A 66 2.06 3.48 -11.21
CA TYR A 66 1.25 4.62 -10.76
C TYR A 66 0.26 5.06 -11.83
N ALA A 67 0.66 5.07 -13.10
CA ALA A 67 -0.25 5.39 -14.20
C ALA A 67 -1.42 4.39 -14.26
N ALA A 68 -1.16 3.10 -14.13
CA ALA A 68 -2.18 2.05 -14.10
C ALA A 68 -3.17 2.22 -12.92
N SER A 69 -2.74 2.82 -11.81
CA SER A 69 -3.58 3.00 -10.62
C SER A 69 -4.56 4.18 -10.70
N LEU A 70 -4.40 5.11 -11.66
CA LEU A 70 -5.18 6.35 -11.69
C LEU A 70 -6.67 6.14 -11.94
N LEU A 71 -7.04 5.12 -12.72
CA LEU A 71 -8.44 4.83 -12.99
C LEU A 71 -9.17 4.31 -11.75
N ALA A 72 -8.55 3.39 -11.02
CA ALA A 72 -9.07 2.90 -9.75
C ALA A 72 -9.15 4.03 -8.70
N GLN A 73 -8.16 4.93 -8.67
CA GLN A 73 -8.20 6.10 -7.79
C GLN A 73 -9.37 7.03 -8.12
N LYS A 74 -9.66 7.22 -9.41
CA LYS A 74 -10.84 8.00 -9.85
C LYS A 74 -12.16 7.33 -9.45
N GLN A 75 -12.23 6.00 -9.49
CA GLN A 75 -13.37 5.23 -8.99
C GLN A 75 -13.53 5.43 -7.48
N ALA A 76 -12.45 5.24 -6.71
CA ALA A 76 -12.46 5.45 -5.26
C ALA A 76 -12.98 6.84 -4.87
N ALA A 77 -12.54 7.89 -5.57
CA ALA A 77 -13.00 9.25 -5.33
C ALA A 77 -14.52 9.42 -5.58
N LYS A 78 -15.09 8.75 -6.59
CA LYS A 78 -16.54 8.74 -6.85
C LYS A 78 -17.32 8.06 -5.74
N GLU A 79 -16.73 7.03 -5.11
CA GLU A 79 -17.29 6.30 -3.99
C GLU A 79 -17.08 7.01 -2.64
N GLY A 80 -16.46 8.20 -2.65
CA GLY A 80 -16.17 8.98 -1.45
C GLY A 80 -15.00 8.44 -0.64
N CYS A 81 -14.11 7.67 -1.27
CA CYS A 81 -12.93 7.08 -0.63
C CYS A 81 -11.66 7.90 -0.94
N ASP A 82 -10.77 7.96 0.04
CA ASP A 82 -9.52 8.72 -0.05
C ASP A 82 -8.43 7.97 -0.82
N GLN A 83 -8.45 6.63 -0.74
CA GLN A 83 -7.41 5.74 -1.27
C GLN A 83 -8.00 4.45 -1.85
N VAL A 84 -7.16 3.71 -2.59
CA VAL A 84 -7.49 2.39 -3.14
C VAL A 84 -6.60 1.33 -2.51
N ALA A 85 -7.20 0.25 -2.01
CA ALA A 85 -6.49 -1.00 -1.74
C ALA A 85 -6.67 -1.94 -2.93
N TYR A 86 -5.58 -2.58 -3.32
CA TYR A 86 -5.55 -3.53 -4.43
C TYR A 86 -5.49 -4.94 -3.91
N ILE A 87 -6.02 -5.85 -4.71
CA ILE A 87 -5.95 -7.28 -4.49
C ILE A 87 -5.22 -7.95 -5.66
N ASP A 88 -4.78 -9.16 -5.45
CA ASP A 88 -4.02 -9.93 -6.43
C ASP A 88 -4.75 -10.08 -7.77
N ALA A 89 -3.98 -10.17 -8.83
CA ALA A 89 -4.50 -10.23 -10.20
C ALA A 89 -5.10 -11.60 -10.60
N VAL A 90 -4.78 -12.66 -9.87
CA VAL A 90 -5.11 -14.04 -10.24
C VAL A 90 -6.37 -14.53 -9.55
N GLU A 91 -6.36 -14.59 -8.23
CA GLU A 91 -7.48 -15.10 -7.43
C GLU A 91 -8.49 -14.01 -7.07
N ARG A 92 -8.11 -12.74 -7.20
CA ARG A 92 -8.93 -11.58 -6.82
C ARG A 92 -9.40 -11.61 -5.37
N LYS A 93 -8.54 -12.08 -4.51
CA LYS A 93 -8.85 -12.40 -3.12
C LYS A 93 -7.86 -11.79 -2.13
N TRP A 94 -6.57 -11.81 -2.47
CA TRP A 94 -5.50 -11.48 -1.54
C TRP A 94 -5.19 -9.99 -1.55
N VAL A 95 -5.23 -9.38 -0.38
CA VAL A 95 -4.88 -7.96 -0.21
C VAL A 95 -3.40 -7.77 -0.49
N GLU A 96 -3.09 -6.78 -1.30
CA GLU A 96 -1.71 -6.46 -1.67
C GLU A 96 -1.29 -5.10 -1.07
N GLU A 97 -1.55 -4.01 -1.75
CA GLU A 97 -0.99 -2.70 -1.44
C GLU A 97 -2.06 -1.61 -1.55
N MET A 98 -1.96 -0.55 -0.77
CA MET A 98 -2.86 0.59 -0.82
C MET A 98 -2.21 1.76 -1.56
N GLY A 99 -2.64 2.01 -2.80
CA GLY A 99 -2.08 3.09 -3.62
C GLY A 99 -0.56 2.98 -3.78
N GLY A 100 0.18 3.80 -3.07
CA GLY A 100 1.65 3.77 -3.00
C GLY A 100 2.17 3.46 -1.60
N MET A 101 1.41 2.75 -0.77
CA MET A 101 1.69 2.47 0.65
C MET A 101 1.45 1.00 0.98
N ASN A 102 2.29 0.44 1.85
CA ASN A 102 2.08 -0.91 2.38
C ASN A 102 1.03 -0.90 3.49
N LEU A 103 0.25 -1.98 3.61
CA LEU A 103 -0.79 -2.16 4.62
C LEU A 103 -0.31 -3.00 5.79
N TYR A 104 -0.85 -2.68 6.97
CA TYR A 104 -0.67 -3.41 8.20
C TYR A 104 -2.00 -3.66 8.88
N PHE A 105 -2.12 -4.81 9.53
CA PHE A 105 -3.28 -5.26 10.28
C PHE A 105 -2.84 -5.66 11.68
N ILE A 106 -3.49 -5.15 12.70
CA ILE A 106 -3.21 -5.49 14.10
C ILE A 106 -4.30 -6.42 14.59
N LYS A 107 -3.91 -7.61 15.03
CA LYS A 107 -4.81 -8.57 15.69
C LYS A 107 -4.57 -8.56 17.20
N GLY A 108 -5.66 -8.43 17.96
CA GLY A 108 -5.60 -8.32 19.42
C GLY A 108 -5.15 -6.95 19.90
N SER A 109 -4.71 -6.86 21.17
CA SER A 109 -4.35 -5.59 21.80
C SER A 109 -3.22 -5.74 22.84
N GLY A 110 -2.66 -4.60 23.24
CA GLY A 110 -1.60 -4.55 24.26
C GLY A 110 -0.35 -5.32 23.82
N LYS A 111 0.32 -5.98 24.77
CA LYS A 111 1.58 -6.70 24.51
C LYS A 111 1.42 -7.98 23.70
N ASP A 112 0.21 -8.53 23.66
CA ASP A 112 -0.11 -9.75 22.89
C ASP A 112 -0.56 -9.45 21.46
N ALA A 113 -0.61 -8.18 21.08
CA ALA A 113 -0.96 -7.78 19.73
C ALA A 113 -0.01 -8.39 18.70
N LYS A 114 -0.59 -8.89 17.62
CA LYS A 114 0.12 -9.44 16.46
C LYS A 114 0.07 -8.45 15.32
N ILE A 115 1.23 -8.11 14.77
CA ILE A 115 1.39 -7.15 13.68
C ILE A 115 1.57 -7.90 12.37
N ILE A 116 0.60 -7.77 11.48
CA ILE A 116 0.51 -8.55 10.23
C ILE A 116 0.59 -7.62 9.04
N THR A 117 1.34 -8.01 8.02
CA THR A 117 1.40 -7.30 6.75
C THR A 117 1.34 -8.28 5.58
N PRO A 118 0.77 -7.91 4.43
CA PRO A 118 0.79 -8.75 3.26
C PRO A 118 2.20 -9.18 2.87
N LYS A 119 2.34 -10.47 2.56
CA LYS A 119 3.59 -11.08 2.11
C LYS A 119 4.03 -10.48 0.78
N LEU A 120 5.32 -10.24 0.63
CA LEU A 120 5.91 -9.83 -0.63
C LEU A 120 5.86 -10.97 -1.65
N THR A 121 5.09 -10.77 -2.71
CA THR A 121 4.82 -11.76 -3.76
C THR A 121 5.46 -11.40 -5.12
N GLY A 122 6.21 -10.29 -5.18
CA GLY A 122 6.72 -9.73 -6.44
C GLY A 122 5.77 -8.72 -7.08
N THR A 123 4.59 -8.50 -6.48
CA THR A 123 3.59 -7.52 -6.92
C THR A 123 3.51 -6.29 -6.01
N LEU A 124 4.04 -6.39 -4.80
CA LEU A 124 4.10 -5.31 -3.81
C LEU A 124 5.49 -4.67 -3.77
N LEU A 125 5.51 -3.35 -3.53
CA LEU A 125 6.77 -2.67 -3.26
C LEU A 125 7.33 -3.11 -1.90
N PRO A 126 8.60 -3.60 -1.82
CA PRO A 126 9.27 -3.88 -0.55
C PRO A 126 9.66 -2.54 0.11
N GLY A 127 8.70 -1.91 0.80
CA GLY A 127 8.86 -0.57 1.36
C GLY A 127 9.87 -0.55 2.51
N ILE A 128 10.76 0.45 2.52
CA ILE A 128 11.73 0.64 3.62
C ILE A 128 10.99 0.95 4.93
N THR A 129 9.95 1.79 4.90
CA THR A 129 9.13 2.05 6.09
C THR A 129 8.45 0.78 6.59
N ARG A 130 7.99 -0.08 5.67
CA ARG A 130 7.42 -1.39 6.02
C ARG A 130 8.44 -2.24 6.77
N ASP A 131 9.63 -2.40 6.24
CA ASP A 131 10.71 -3.19 6.86
C ASP A 131 11.10 -2.62 8.23
N SER A 132 11.21 -1.30 8.33
CA SER A 132 11.51 -0.60 9.58
C SER A 132 10.45 -0.86 10.66
N ILE A 133 9.17 -0.89 10.30
CA ILE A 133 8.07 -1.19 11.24
C ILE A 133 8.16 -2.63 11.72
N LEU A 134 8.44 -3.60 10.85
CA LEU A 134 8.61 -5.00 11.25
C LEU A 134 9.80 -5.15 12.23
N THR A 135 10.92 -4.53 11.91
CA THR A 135 12.11 -4.54 12.77
C THR A 135 11.81 -3.93 14.13
N LEU A 136 11.25 -2.72 14.16
CA LEU A 136 10.91 -2.01 15.39
C LEU A 136 9.90 -2.80 16.25
N ALA A 137 8.90 -3.39 15.62
CA ALA A 137 7.90 -4.20 16.33
C ALA A 137 8.55 -5.41 17.02
N ASN A 138 9.43 -6.11 16.32
CA ASN A 138 10.18 -7.24 16.89
C ASN A 138 11.09 -6.78 18.05
N ASP A 139 11.80 -5.66 17.91
CA ASP A 139 12.65 -5.09 18.95
C ASP A 139 11.84 -4.71 20.20
N LEU A 140 10.60 -4.31 20.03
CA LEU A 140 9.66 -4.00 21.12
C LEU A 140 8.96 -5.25 21.69
N GLY A 141 9.25 -6.43 21.15
CA GLY A 141 8.72 -7.72 21.63
C GLY A 141 7.35 -8.10 21.10
N TYR A 142 6.83 -7.39 20.08
CA TYR A 142 5.60 -7.80 19.39
C TYR A 142 5.84 -8.97 18.44
N LYS A 143 4.81 -9.78 18.23
CA LYS A 143 4.82 -10.81 17.20
C LYS A 143 4.52 -10.18 15.84
N THR A 144 5.38 -10.41 14.86
CA THR A 144 5.18 -9.95 13.49
C THR A 144 4.92 -11.13 12.56
N GLU A 145 4.14 -10.92 11.51
CA GLU A 145 3.88 -11.93 10.49
C GLU A 145 3.73 -11.29 9.11
N GLU A 146 4.42 -11.87 8.14
CA GLU A 146 4.23 -11.60 6.72
C GLU A 146 3.44 -12.75 6.10
N THR A 147 2.17 -12.52 5.77
CA THR A 147 1.27 -13.60 5.32
C THR A 147 0.28 -13.11 4.28
N MET A 148 -0.42 -14.04 3.66
CA MET A 148 -1.55 -13.71 2.79
C MET A 148 -2.76 -13.35 3.64
N ILE A 149 -3.41 -12.23 3.33
CA ILE A 149 -4.63 -11.75 3.99
C ILE A 149 -5.68 -11.59 2.90
N SER A 150 -6.81 -12.27 3.05
CA SER A 150 -7.91 -12.13 2.10
C SER A 150 -8.80 -10.92 2.43
N ILE A 151 -9.62 -10.51 1.46
CA ILE A 151 -10.66 -9.49 1.71
C ILE A 151 -11.64 -9.98 2.78
N ASP A 152 -11.96 -11.27 2.77
CA ASP A 152 -12.86 -11.86 3.75
C ASP A 152 -12.23 -11.87 5.15
N ASP A 153 -10.93 -12.21 5.27
CA ASP A 153 -10.20 -12.12 6.54
C ASP A 153 -10.20 -10.67 7.09
N TRP A 154 -10.04 -9.69 6.20
CA TRP A 154 -10.15 -8.28 6.58
C TRP A 154 -11.55 -7.94 7.10
N ARG A 155 -12.57 -8.21 6.31
CA ARG A 155 -13.97 -7.92 6.65
C ARG A 155 -14.38 -8.60 7.96
N ASP A 156 -14.20 -9.92 8.03
CA ASP A 156 -14.67 -10.74 9.14
C ASP A 156 -13.85 -10.50 10.41
N GLY A 157 -12.54 -10.24 10.26
CA GLY A 157 -11.66 -9.86 11.36
C GLY A 157 -12.03 -8.52 12.00
N VAL A 158 -12.42 -7.54 11.19
CA VAL A 158 -12.93 -6.25 11.69
C VAL A 158 -14.31 -6.45 12.34
N ALA A 159 -15.20 -7.18 11.72
CA ALA A 159 -16.56 -7.42 12.24
C ALA A 159 -16.55 -8.18 13.58
N SER A 160 -15.62 -9.12 13.75
CA SER A 160 -15.45 -9.88 14.99
C SER A 160 -14.67 -9.14 16.08
N GLY A 161 -13.98 -8.04 15.73
CA GLY A 161 -13.05 -7.35 16.63
C GLY A 161 -11.70 -8.07 16.78
N GLU A 162 -11.41 -9.10 16.00
CA GLU A 162 -10.10 -9.75 15.97
C GLU A 162 -9.04 -8.79 15.40
N ILE A 163 -9.37 -8.10 14.32
CA ILE A 163 -8.55 -6.99 13.77
C ILE A 163 -9.00 -5.71 14.47
N THR A 164 -8.11 -5.16 15.27
CA THR A 164 -8.37 -3.98 16.11
C THR A 164 -7.91 -2.68 15.48
N GLU A 165 -6.88 -2.73 14.64
CA GLU A 165 -6.36 -1.55 13.94
C GLU A 165 -5.87 -1.95 12.54
N ILE A 166 -6.00 -1.01 11.61
CA ILE A 166 -5.41 -1.10 10.27
C ILE A 166 -4.74 0.22 9.97
N PHE A 167 -3.55 0.16 9.41
CA PHE A 167 -2.86 1.35 8.94
C PHE A 167 -2.06 1.07 7.66
N ALA A 168 -1.78 2.13 6.94
CA ALA A 168 -0.86 2.12 5.81
C ALA A 168 0.42 2.85 6.16
N CYS A 169 1.53 2.45 5.56
CA CYS A 169 2.80 3.13 5.74
C CYS A 169 3.53 3.39 4.43
N GLY A 170 4.29 4.46 4.41
CA GLY A 170 5.13 4.85 3.30
C GLY A 170 6.01 6.04 3.65
N THR A 171 7.02 6.31 2.84
CA THR A 171 8.02 7.34 3.15
C THR A 171 7.40 8.75 3.26
N ALA A 172 6.42 9.08 2.44
CA ALA A 172 5.78 10.40 2.44
C ALA A 172 4.70 10.54 3.52
N ALA A 173 3.90 9.49 3.73
CA ALA A 173 2.78 9.50 4.67
C ALA A 173 3.16 9.03 6.07
N VAL A 174 4.33 8.43 6.23
CA VAL A 174 4.85 7.76 7.43
C VAL A 174 3.90 6.64 7.86
N VAL A 175 2.89 6.94 8.69
CA VAL A 175 1.80 6.03 9.08
C VAL A 175 0.48 6.77 8.92
N SER A 176 -0.50 6.12 8.29
CA SER A 176 -1.84 6.65 8.08
C SER A 176 -2.88 5.61 8.52
N PRO A 177 -3.70 5.90 9.54
CA PRO A 177 -4.74 4.99 9.98
C PRO A 177 -5.80 4.77 8.88
N VAL A 178 -6.31 3.55 8.78
CA VAL A 178 -7.45 3.20 7.92
C VAL A 178 -8.70 3.10 8.80
N GLY A 179 -9.63 4.02 8.64
CA GLY A 179 -10.86 4.07 9.44
C GLY A 179 -12.01 3.27 8.83
N SER A 180 -12.01 3.07 7.52
CA SER A 180 -13.03 2.25 6.86
C SER A 180 -12.55 1.70 5.53
N ALA A 181 -13.09 0.54 5.17
CA ALA A 181 -12.95 -0.03 3.85
C ALA A 181 -14.32 -0.18 3.19
N LYS A 182 -14.38 0.05 1.88
CA LYS A 182 -15.59 0.01 1.07
C LYS A 182 -15.32 -0.75 -0.22
N SER A 183 -16.24 -1.56 -0.63
CA SER A 183 -16.19 -2.28 -1.92
C SER A 183 -17.59 -2.44 -2.49
N THR A 184 -17.71 -3.10 -3.64
CA THR A 184 -19.00 -3.52 -4.20
C THR A 184 -19.77 -4.48 -3.27
N MET A 185 -19.11 -5.11 -2.29
CA MET A 185 -19.73 -6.02 -1.31
C MET A 185 -20.23 -5.30 -0.05
N GLY A 186 -20.03 -4.00 0.09
CA GLY A 186 -20.46 -3.21 1.25
C GLY A 186 -19.35 -2.33 1.83
N THR A 187 -19.64 -1.83 3.03
CA THR A 187 -18.72 -0.98 3.81
C THR A 187 -18.51 -1.60 5.17
N TRP A 188 -17.27 -1.63 5.63
CA TRP A 188 -16.93 -2.01 7.01
C TRP A 188 -15.98 -1.00 7.63
N VAL A 189 -16.16 -0.75 8.90
CA VAL A 189 -15.46 0.29 9.66
C VAL A 189 -14.49 -0.39 10.61
N THR A 190 -13.23 0.00 10.56
CA THR A 190 -12.21 -0.34 11.56
C THR A 190 -12.40 0.56 12.77
N GLY A 191 -12.49 -0.04 13.94
CA GLY A 191 -12.76 0.64 15.21
C GLY A 191 -11.70 1.66 15.62
#